data_ad2f1d2cc21fae35b84648d104174c4c
#
_entry.id   ad2f1d2cc21fae35b84648d104174c4c
#
_cell.length_a   1.000
_cell.length_b   1.000
_cell.length_c   1.000
_cell.angle_alpha   90.00
_cell.angle_beta   90.00
_cell.angle_gamma   90.00
#
_symmetry.space_group_name_H-M   'P 1'
#
loop_
_entity.id
_entity.type
_entity.pdbx_description
1 polymer ?
#
loop_
_entity_poly.entity_id
_entity_poly.type
_entity_poly.pdbx_seq_one_letter_code
_entity_poly.pdbx_strand_id
1 'polypeptide(L)'
;EMCIRDSVGAYRVGKGKDIIDRYGIKGFYINTLFKIRKQIMPVLYESIELGRSFIIEDYQRKPLPLFMLWKGILYFLIKNPEYRYLIGPVTISGKYSEVSKELIMKFIIRNHWDAELARCISPRCKYRVETHDPDVDVMVEASGDNIATLDKLIGDIEPSSDKLPILLKKYISLNGRIVGFNIDPKFNMCLDGLLILDLFDVPMSTIESLSKEINDDTILNRFSSDNLEV
;
A
#
# COMPACT_ATOMS: atom_id res chain seq x y z
N GLU A 1 -1.66 -0.41 -41.38
CA GLU A 1 -0.93 -0.04 -40.12
C GLU A 1 -1.56 -0.81 -38.96
N MET A 2 -0.87 -1.87 -38.51
CA MET A 2 -1.24 -2.53 -37.26
C MET A 2 -0.96 -1.54 -36.14
N CYS A 3 -2.01 -0.99 -35.53
CA CYS A 3 -1.88 -0.29 -34.26
C CYS A 3 -1.43 -1.31 -33.20
N ILE A 4 -0.14 -1.39 -32.95
CA ILE A 4 0.39 -2.13 -31.81
C ILE A 4 -0.09 -1.38 -30.57
N ARG A 5 -1.06 -1.94 -29.86
CA ARG A 5 -1.52 -1.42 -28.57
C ARG A 5 -0.52 -1.88 -27.52
N ASP A 6 0.47 -1.05 -27.24
CA ASP A 6 1.42 -1.32 -26.18
C ASP A 6 0.75 -1.12 -24.81
N SER A 7 1.07 -2.00 -23.87
CA SER A 7 0.62 -1.85 -22.48
C SER A 7 1.42 -0.75 -21.80
N VAL A 8 0.76 0.34 -21.43
CA VAL A 8 1.37 1.48 -20.71
C VAL A 8 1.67 1.13 -19.25
N GLY A 9 0.89 0.27 -18.66
CA GLY A 9 1.06 -0.18 -17.28
C GLY A 9 0.11 -1.32 -16.94
N ALA A 10 0.39 -2.01 -15.84
CA ALA A 10 -0.46 -3.09 -15.34
C ALA A 10 -0.40 -3.19 -13.82
N TYR A 11 -1.45 -3.79 -13.26
CA TYR A 11 -1.53 -4.29 -11.89
C TYR A 11 -1.96 -5.74 -11.91
N ARG A 12 -1.28 -6.60 -11.15
CA ARG A 12 -1.78 -7.95 -10.88
C ARG A 12 -2.72 -7.89 -9.69
N VAL A 13 -3.90 -8.47 -9.85
CA VAL A 13 -4.93 -8.57 -8.82
C VAL A 13 -5.13 -10.05 -8.48
N GLY A 14 -4.97 -10.41 -7.21
CA GLY A 14 -5.23 -11.74 -6.67
C GLY A 14 -6.43 -11.72 -5.73
N LYS A 15 -7.47 -12.49 -6.03
CA LYS A 15 -8.64 -12.63 -5.16
C LYS A 15 -8.31 -13.49 -3.96
N GLY A 16 -8.42 -12.96 -2.74
CA GLY A 16 -8.05 -13.64 -1.51
C GLY A 16 -8.79 -14.94 -1.31
N LYS A 17 -10.11 -14.96 -1.55
CA LYS A 17 -10.94 -16.17 -1.53
C LYS A 17 -10.38 -17.26 -2.44
N ASP A 18 -10.14 -16.95 -3.72
CA ASP A 18 -9.66 -17.93 -4.70
C ASP A 18 -8.26 -18.46 -4.33
N ILE A 19 -7.41 -17.58 -3.79
CA ILE A 19 -6.06 -17.95 -3.33
C ILE A 19 -6.16 -18.91 -2.14
N ILE A 20 -6.98 -18.60 -1.15
CA ILE A 20 -7.14 -19.42 0.05
C ILE A 20 -7.73 -20.77 -0.28
N ASP A 21 -8.79 -20.81 -1.08
CA ASP A 21 -9.51 -22.04 -1.42
C ASP A 21 -8.62 -23.01 -2.22
N ARG A 22 -7.68 -22.49 -3.04
CA ARG A 22 -6.79 -23.34 -3.87
C ARG A 22 -5.45 -23.65 -3.23
N TYR A 23 -4.86 -22.69 -2.54
CA TYR A 23 -3.45 -22.75 -2.12
C TYR A 23 -3.26 -22.45 -0.63
N GLY A 24 -4.31 -22.04 0.09
CA GLY A 24 -4.22 -21.56 1.46
C GLY A 24 -3.40 -20.25 1.55
N ILE A 25 -2.99 -19.89 2.76
CA ILE A 25 -2.15 -18.68 3.01
C ILE A 25 -0.87 -18.66 2.18
N LYS A 26 -0.32 -19.82 1.87
CA LYS A 26 0.93 -19.95 1.10
C LYS A 26 0.81 -19.46 -0.34
N GLY A 27 -0.41 -19.32 -0.87
CA GLY A 27 -0.68 -18.82 -2.21
C GLY A 27 -0.49 -17.30 -2.35
N PHE A 28 -0.55 -16.56 -1.26
CA PHE A 28 -0.30 -15.12 -1.28
C PHE A 28 1.17 -14.80 -1.52
N TYR A 29 1.43 -13.78 -2.33
CA TYR A 29 2.79 -13.27 -2.52
C TYR A 29 3.36 -12.70 -1.22
N ILE A 30 2.55 -11.99 -0.45
CA ILE A 30 2.97 -11.44 0.85
C ILE A 30 3.49 -12.52 1.81
N ASN A 31 3.07 -13.78 1.66
CA ASN A 31 3.60 -14.88 2.46
C ASN A 31 5.07 -15.22 2.12
N THR A 32 5.60 -14.74 1.00
CA THR A 32 7.04 -14.87 0.68
C THR A 32 7.89 -13.88 1.49
N LEU A 33 7.31 -12.77 1.92
CA LEU A 33 7.96 -11.69 2.69
C LEU A 33 7.68 -11.80 4.19
N PHE A 34 6.49 -12.26 4.54
CA PHE A 34 6.00 -12.29 5.92
C PHE A 34 5.56 -13.70 6.33
N LYS A 35 5.71 -14.01 7.62
CA LYS A 35 5.02 -15.14 8.26
C LYS A 35 3.66 -14.65 8.72
N ILE A 36 2.60 -15.30 8.28
CA ILE A 36 1.22 -14.88 8.49
C ILE A 36 0.52 -15.88 9.41
N ARG A 37 -0.07 -15.41 10.50
CA ARG A 37 -0.84 -16.23 11.43
C ARG A 37 -2.26 -16.40 10.94
N LYS A 38 -2.90 -17.51 11.33
CA LYS A 38 -4.26 -17.85 10.90
C LYS A 38 -5.33 -16.86 11.35
N GLN A 39 -5.10 -16.12 12.42
CA GLN A 39 -6.06 -15.16 12.98
C GLN A 39 -6.45 -14.06 11.97
N ILE A 40 -5.61 -13.74 10.99
CA ILE A 40 -5.90 -12.75 9.95
C ILE A 40 -6.71 -13.34 8.76
N MET A 41 -7.05 -14.63 8.79
CA MET A 41 -7.76 -15.30 7.69
C MET A 41 -9.03 -14.57 7.22
N PRO A 42 -9.90 -14.03 8.08
CA PRO A 42 -11.07 -13.29 7.63
C PRO A 42 -10.70 -12.11 6.73
N VAL A 43 -9.70 -11.31 7.13
CA VAL A 43 -9.19 -10.19 6.34
C VAL A 43 -8.62 -10.67 5.00
N LEU A 44 -7.85 -11.75 4.99
CA LEU A 44 -7.28 -12.31 3.77
C LEU A 44 -8.33 -12.85 2.82
N TYR A 45 -9.39 -13.45 3.34
CA TYR A 45 -10.47 -14.01 2.55
C TYR A 45 -11.26 -12.94 1.80
N GLU A 46 -11.51 -11.81 2.45
CA GLU A 46 -12.17 -10.64 1.89
C GLU A 46 -11.21 -9.66 1.22
N SER A 47 -9.96 -10.06 0.99
CA SER A 47 -8.95 -9.18 0.41
C SER A 47 -8.74 -9.40 -1.07
N ILE A 48 -8.20 -8.35 -1.69
CA ILE A 48 -7.54 -8.40 -2.99
C ILE A 48 -6.06 -8.13 -2.78
N GLU A 49 -5.21 -9.09 -3.16
CA GLU A 49 -3.77 -8.90 -3.17
C GLU A 49 -3.34 -8.13 -4.41
N LEU A 50 -2.78 -6.95 -4.20
CA LEU A 50 -2.18 -6.12 -5.24
C LEU A 50 -0.69 -6.43 -5.37
N GLY A 51 -0.21 -6.57 -6.59
CA GLY A 51 1.19 -6.81 -6.80
C GLY A 51 1.61 -6.64 -8.26
N ARG A 52 2.93 -6.65 -8.47
CA ARG A 52 3.53 -6.55 -9.80
C ARG A 52 2.97 -5.38 -10.62
N SER A 53 2.85 -4.20 -9.98
CA SER A 53 2.49 -2.98 -10.68
C SER A 53 3.70 -2.46 -11.46
N PHE A 54 3.44 -1.99 -12.67
CA PHE A 54 4.42 -1.25 -13.42
C PHE A 54 3.77 -0.20 -14.32
N ILE A 55 4.53 0.82 -14.63
CA ILE A 55 4.26 1.81 -15.68
C ILE A 55 5.56 1.90 -16.49
N ILE A 56 5.47 1.80 -17.82
CA ILE A 56 6.64 1.90 -18.70
C ILE A 56 7.29 3.28 -18.58
N GLU A 57 8.60 3.35 -18.83
CA GLU A 57 9.43 4.51 -18.54
C GLU A 57 8.91 5.80 -19.17
N ASP A 58 8.49 5.78 -20.43
CA ASP A 58 7.97 6.94 -21.17
C ASP A 58 6.70 7.56 -20.54
N TYR A 59 6.01 6.81 -19.69
CA TYR A 59 4.78 7.22 -19.01
C TYR A 59 4.95 7.39 -17.50
N GLN A 60 6.12 7.10 -16.95
CA GLN A 60 6.45 7.44 -15.57
C GLN A 60 6.44 8.95 -15.40
N ARG A 61 6.21 9.44 -14.19
CA ARG A 61 6.04 10.87 -13.84
C ARG A 61 4.81 11.57 -14.46
N LYS A 62 4.00 10.85 -15.25
CA LYS A 62 2.70 11.33 -15.72
C LYS A 62 1.61 10.83 -14.76
N PRO A 63 0.68 11.67 -14.30
CA PRO A 63 -0.31 11.26 -13.29
C PRO A 63 -1.35 10.28 -13.85
N LEU A 64 -1.71 10.43 -15.13
CA LEU A 64 -2.83 9.70 -15.75
C LEU A 64 -2.68 8.17 -15.72
N PRO A 65 -1.53 7.55 -16.06
CA PRO A 65 -1.44 6.09 -16.08
C PRO A 65 -1.69 5.44 -14.71
N LEU A 66 -1.08 5.98 -13.65
CA LEU A 66 -1.29 5.48 -12.30
C LEU A 66 -2.76 5.65 -11.87
N PHE A 67 -3.33 6.79 -12.19
CA PHE A 67 -4.74 7.09 -11.92
C PHE A 67 -5.68 6.10 -12.62
N MET A 68 -5.44 5.78 -13.89
CA MET A 68 -6.24 4.80 -14.64
C MET A 68 -6.14 3.39 -14.06
N LEU A 69 -4.96 2.99 -13.59
CA LEU A 69 -4.78 1.71 -12.89
C LEU A 69 -5.62 1.66 -11.60
N TRP A 70 -5.59 2.73 -10.81
CA TRP A 70 -6.40 2.86 -9.59
C TRP A 70 -7.90 2.82 -9.89
N LYS A 71 -8.33 3.52 -10.92
CA LYS A 71 -9.72 3.49 -11.39
C LYS A 71 -10.16 2.06 -11.75
N GLY A 72 -9.28 1.30 -12.42
CA GLY A 72 -9.53 -0.10 -12.73
C GLY A 72 -9.66 -0.98 -11.49
N ILE A 73 -8.82 -0.79 -10.48
CA ILE A 73 -8.90 -1.51 -9.20
C ILE A 73 -10.22 -1.19 -8.50
N LEU A 74 -10.59 0.08 -8.45
CA LEU A 74 -11.84 0.49 -7.82
C LEU A 74 -13.06 -0.09 -8.55
N TYR A 75 -13.09 0.00 -9.89
CA TYR A 75 -14.15 -0.60 -10.68
C TYR A 75 -14.28 -2.11 -10.40
N PHE A 76 -13.14 -2.79 -10.27
CA PHE A 76 -13.14 -4.20 -9.89
C PHE A 76 -13.79 -4.43 -8.52
N LEU A 77 -13.47 -3.60 -7.52
CA LEU A 77 -14.05 -3.69 -6.17
C LEU A 77 -15.55 -3.38 -6.15
N ILE A 78 -16.02 -2.45 -7.00
CA ILE A 78 -17.45 -2.16 -7.17
C ILE A 78 -18.20 -3.40 -7.65
N LYS A 79 -17.62 -4.09 -8.63
CA LYS A 79 -18.24 -5.29 -9.24
C LYS A 79 -18.12 -6.55 -8.39
N ASN A 80 -17.30 -6.50 -7.34
CA ASN A 80 -17.04 -7.63 -6.44
C ASN A 80 -17.16 -7.15 -4.97
N PRO A 81 -18.38 -6.89 -4.48
CA PRO A 81 -18.61 -6.29 -3.15
C PRO A 81 -18.18 -7.20 -1.99
N GLU A 82 -17.94 -8.48 -2.24
CA GLU A 82 -17.41 -9.44 -1.28
C GLU A 82 -15.96 -9.14 -0.85
N TYR A 83 -15.23 -8.27 -1.59
CA TYR A 83 -13.88 -7.86 -1.22
C TYR A 83 -13.91 -6.49 -0.55
N ARG A 84 -13.40 -6.43 0.66
CA ARG A 84 -13.31 -5.23 1.51
C ARG A 84 -11.91 -4.66 1.58
N TYR A 85 -10.89 -5.51 1.58
CA TYR A 85 -9.51 -5.11 1.84
C TYR A 85 -8.66 -5.14 0.59
N LEU A 86 -7.79 -4.12 0.43
CA LEU A 86 -6.64 -4.17 -0.46
C LEU A 86 -5.40 -4.47 0.36
N ILE A 87 -4.64 -5.49 -0.04
CA ILE A 87 -3.40 -5.88 0.64
C ILE A 87 -2.25 -5.97 -0.35
N GLY A 88 -1.05 -5.71 0.10
CA GLY A 88 0.15 -5.87 -0.73
C GLY A 88 1.38 -5.18 -0.13
N PRO A 89 2.57 -5.51 -0.63
CA PRO A 89 3.77 -4.82 -0.21
C PRO A 89 3.87 -3.45 -0.89
N VAL A 90 4.28 -2.44 -0.12
CA VAL A 90 4.72 -1.14 -0.61
C VAL A 90 6.21 -1.06 -0.41
N THR A 91 6.94 -0.97 -1.52
CA THR A 91 8.40 -1.03 -1.52
C THR A 91 9.02 0.35 -1.39
N ILE A 92 9.92 0.49 -0.43
CA ILE A 92 10.86 1.60 -0.27
C ILE A 92 12.19 1.11 -0.82
N SER A 93 12.72 1.81 -1.83
CA SER A 93 13.94 1.39 -2.52
C SER A 93 15.10 1.19 -1.56
N GLY A 94 15.93 0.18 -1.81
CA GLY A 94 17.19 -0.01 -1.10
C GLY A 94 18.20 1.14 -1.26
N LYS A 95 17.97 2.03 -2.22
CA LYS A 95 18.83 3.21 -2.46
C LYS A 95 18.67 4.32 -1.43
N TYR A 96 17.53 4.37 -0.72
CA TYR A 96 17.37 5.34 0.38
C TYR A 96 18.40 5.10 1.48
N SER A 97 18.87 6.19 2.07
CA SER A 97 19.76 6.14 3.23
C SER A 97 19.10 5.41 4.41
N GLU A 98 19.88 4.89 5.33
CA GLU A 98 19.36 4.23 6.53
C GLU A 98 18.55 5.21 7.39
N VAL A 99 18.99 6.48 7.47
CA VAL A 99 18.27 7.56 8.16
C VAL A 99 16.88 7.77 7.56
N SER A 100 16.78 7.85 6.24
CA SER A 100 15.48 7.99 5.55
C SER A 100 14.56 6.79 5.74
N LYS A 101 15.10 5.57 5.69
CA LYS A 101 14.31 4.34 5.96
C LYS A 101 13.79 4.32 7.39
N GLU A 102 14.65 4.66 8.37
CA GLU A 102 14.27 4.72 9.78
C GLU A 102 13.20 5.80 10.02
N LEU A 103 13.39 6.99 9.44
CA LEU A 103 12.44 8.11 9.54
C LEU A 103 11.06 7.71 8.96
N ILE A 104 11.02 7.10 7.77
CA ILE A 104 9.78 6.61 7.17
C ILE A 104 9.11 5.56 8.05
N MET A 105 9.87 4.58 8.56
CA MET A 105 9.33 3.53 9.43
C MET A 105 8.74 4.09 10.70
N LYS A 106 9.47 4.95 11.42
CA LYS A 106 9.01 5.54 12.69
C LYS A 106 7.78 6.41 12.50
N PHE A 107 7.74 7.22 11.43
CA PHE A 107 6.57 8.01 11.08
C PHE A 107 5.34 7.11 10.84
N ILE A 108 5.50 6.03 10.08
CA ILE A 108 4.42 5.08 9.80
C ILE A 108 3.97 4.36 11.07
N ILE A 109 4.91 3.89 11.90
CA ILE A 109 4.58 3.21 13.16
C ILE A 109 3.81 4.14 14.10
N ARG A 110 4.13 5.43 14.11
CA ARG A 110 3.43 6.41 14.94
C ARG A 110 2.03 6.73 14.45
N ASN A 111 1.85 6.91 13.13
CA ASN A 111 0.65 7.53 12.58
C ASN A 111 -0.25 6.58 11.76
N HIS A 112 0.32 5.52 11.18
CA HIS A 112 -0.36 4.67 10.19
C HIS A 112 -0.15 3.17 10.45
N TRP A 113 0.02 2.80 11.72
CA TRP A 113 0.22 1.43 12.14
C TRP A 113 -1.07 0.83 12.68
N ASP A 114 -1.35 -0.42 12.26
CA ASP A 114 -2.40 -1.22 12.90
C ASP A 114 -1.75 -2.25 13.82
N ALA A 115 -1.83 -1.99 15.12
CA ALA A 115 -1.19 -2.83 16.13
C ALA A 115 -1.85 -4.20 16.29
N GLU A 116 -3.15 -4.33 16.01
CA GLU A 116 -3.88 -5.59 16.13
C GLU A 116 -3.53 -6.54 15.00
N LEU A 117 -3.64 -6.06 13.76
CA LEU A 117 -3.27 -6.85 12.59
C LEU A 117 -1.77 -7.16 12.57
N ALA A 118 -0.92 -6.23 13.02
CA ALA A 118 0.51 -6.42 13.12
C ALA A 118 0.92 -7.60 14.01
N ARG A 119 0.14 -7.94 15.06
CA ARG A 119 0.39 -9.12 15.91
C ARG A 119 0.27 -10.43 15.13
N CYS A 120 -0.45 -10.42 14.02
CA CYS A 120 -0.65 -11.59 13.15
C CYS A 120 0.45 -11.73 12.08
N ILE A 121 1.33 -10.74 11.97
CA ILE A 121 2.34 -10.64 10.91
C ILE A 121 3.74 -10.63 11.53
N SER A 122 4.67 -11.34 10.92
CA SER A 122 6.08 -11.27 11.31
C SER A 122 6.95 -11.28 10.05
N PRO A 123 7.91 -10.37 9.90
CA PRO A 123 8.80 -10.36 8.74
C PRO A 123 9.66 -11.64 8.69
N ARG A 124 9.96 -12.09 7.49
CA ARG A 124 10.91 -13.19 7.30
C ARG A 124 12.35 -12.70 7.41
N CYS A 125 12.63 -11.50 6.96
CA CYS A 125 13.90 -10.82 7.14
C CYS A 125 13.65 -9.47 7.84
N LYS A 126 14.04 -9.41 9.12
CA LYS A 126 13.82 -8.19 9.91
C LYS A 126 14.74 -7.07 9.46
N TYR A 127 14.19 -5.88 9.30
CA TYR A 127 14.99 -4.67 9.26
C TYR A 127 15.65 -4.46 10.63
N ARG A 128 16.94 -4.19 10.62
CA ARG A 128 17.70 -3.81 11.81
C ARG A 128 18.34 -2.47 11.56
N VAL A 129 18.02 -1.50 12.38
CA VAL A 129 18.71 -0.22 12.40
C VAL A 129 20.10 -0.50 12.96
N GLU A 130 21.15 -0.31 12.16
CA GLU A 130 22.53 -0.56 12.59
C GLU A 130 23.02 0.51 13.56
N THR A 131 22.64 1.77 13.33
CA THR A 131 22.97 2.93 14.16
C THR A 131 21.71 3.77 14.34
N HIS A 132 21.28 3.88 15.60
CA HIS A 132 20.17 4.77 15.93
C HIS A 132 20.65 6.22 15.93
N ASP A 133 20.08 7.04 15.03
CA ASP A 133 20.33 8.47 15.00
C ASP A 133 19.27 9.19 15.87
N PRO A 134 19.66 9.84 16.98
CA PRO A 134 18.72 10.52 17.85
C PRO A 134 17.94 11.65 17.15
N ASP A 135 18.51 12.24 16.11
CA ASP A 135 17.86 13.30 15.33
C ASP A 135 16.63 12.79 14.59
N VAL A 136 16.56 11.49 14.26
CA VAL A 136 15.39 10.88 13.61
C VAL A 136 14.14 11.00 14.49
N ASP A 137 14.26 10.81 15.82
CA ASP A 137 13.11 10.95 16.71
C ASP A 137 12.58 12.38 16.73
N VAL A 138 13.49 13.37 16.75
CA VAL A 138 13.14 14.79 16.67
C VAL A 138 12.47 15.12 15.35
N MET A 139 12.94 14.57 14.23
CA MET A 139 12.34 14.75 12.90
C MET A 139 10.94 14.14 12.82
N VAL A 140 10.74 12.95 13.41
CA VAL A 140 9.41 12.30 13.48
C VAL A 140 8.44 13.15 14.30
N GLU A 141 8.87 13.70 15.43
CA GLU A 141 8.05 14.59 16.23
C GLU A 141 7.70 15.88 15.50
N ALA A 142 8.66 16.49 14.82
CA ALA A 142 8.46 17.69 14.02
C ALA A 142 7.53 17.46 12.81
N SER A 143 7.49 16.25 12.27
CA SER A 143 6.58 15.89 11.19
C SER A 143 5.13 15.74 11.63
N GLY A 144 4.88 15.44 12.92
CA GLY A 144 3.54 15.14 13.43
C GLY A 144 2.88 14.00 12.67
N ASP A 145 1.69 14.25 12.10
CA ASP A 145 0.96 13.36 11.19
C ASP A 145 1.02 13.80 9.71
N ASN A 146 1.78 14.87 9.43
CA ASN A 146 1.78 15.51 8.13
C ASN A 146 2.78 14.85 7.17
N ILE A 147 2.24 14.07 6.23
CA ILE A 147 3.04 13.37 5.21
C ILE A 147 3.79 14.32 4.27
N ALA A 148 3.32 15.55 4.06
CA ALA A 148 4.01 16.52 3.21
C ALA A 148 5.28 17.06 3.90
N THR A 149 5.25 17.19 5.23
CA THR A 149 6.43 17.54 6.02
C THR A 149 7.47 16.41 5.96
N LEU A 150 7.02 15.16 6.14
CA LEU A 150 7.90 14.00 5.98
C LEU A 150 8.51 13.94 4.57
N ASP A 151 7.70 14.13 3.51
CA ASP A 151 8.15 14.12 2.11
C ASP A 151 9.25 15.17 1.85
N LYS A 152 9.11 16.35 2.47
CA LYS A 152 10.12 17.41 2.40
C LYS A 152 11.40 17.01 3.12
N LEU A 153 11.31 16.50 4.35
CA LEU A 153 12.48 16.06 5.11
C LEU A 153 13.27 14.97 4.39
N ILE A 154 12.58 13.98 3.81
CA ILE A 154 13.23 12.95 3.00
C ILE A 154 13.95 13.57 1.81
N GLY A 155 13.31 14.51 1.09
CA GLY A 155 13.94 15.20 -0.03
C GLY A 155 15.16 16.05 0.36
N ASP A 156 15.20 16.55 1.60
CA ASP A 156 16.34 17.32 2.12
C ASP A 156 17.48 16.39 2.58
N ILE A 157 17.19 15.16 3.00
CA ILE A 157 18.19 14.17 3.45
C ILE A 157 18.80 13.43 2.25
N GLU A 158 17.99 13.07 1.25
CA GLU A 158 18.45 12.23 0.14
C GLU A 158 19.29 13.02 -0.87
N PRO A 159 20.53 12.56 -1.21
CA PRO A 159 21.40 13.25 -2.14
C PRO A 159 20.81 13.42 -3.54
N SER A 160 19.97 12.48 -3.97
CA SER A 160 19.24 12.50 -5.23
C SER A 160 17.98 13.37 -5.20
N SER A 161 17.69 14.03 -4.07
CA SER A 161 16.41 14.71 -3.80
C SER A 161 15.20 13.80 -4.04
N ASP A 162 15.38 12.50 -3.86
CA ASP A 162 14.31 11.54 -3.93
C ASP A 162 13.31 11.79 -2.79
N LYS A 163 12.03 11.78 -3.14
CA LYS A 163 10.92 11.99 -2.20
C LYS A 163 10.30 10.66 -1.81
N LEU A 164 9.40 10.68 -0.85
CA LEU A 164 8.62 9.50 -0.49
C LEU A 164 8.03 8.79 -1.71
N PRO A 165 8.03 7.45 -1.73
CA PRO A 165 7.42 6.68 -2.81
C PRO A 165 5.97 7.11 -3.06
N ILE A 166 5.63 7.39 -4.32
CA ILE A 166 4.30 7.92 -4.71
C ILE A 166 3.17 7.00 -4.24
N LEU A 167 3.37 5.68 -4.37
CA LEU A 167 2.39 4.70 -3.93
C LEU A 167 2.19 4.74 -2.41
N LEU A 168 3.26 4.87 -1.62
CA LEU A 168 3.15 5.00 -0.17
C LEU A 168 2.33 6.23 0.22
N LYS A 169 2.64 7.40 -0.38
CA LYS A 169 1.85 8.62 -0.15
C LYS A 169 0.38 8.44 -0.50
N LYS A 170 0.11 7.79 -1.64
CA LYS A 170 -1.27 7.54 -2.08
C LYS A 170 -2.02 6.64 -1.10
N TYR A 171 -1.42 5.53 -0.67
CA TYR A 171 -2.08 4.63 0.29
C TYR A 171 -2.32 5.29 1.64
N ILE A 172 -1.36 6.06 2.14
CA ILE A 172 -1.53 6.82 3.38
C ILE A 172 -2.68 7.84 3.24
N SER A 173 -2.78 8.55 2.11
CA SER A 173 -3.89 9.49 1.86
C SER A 173 -5.26 8.82 1.77
N LEU A 174 -5.30 7.52 1.61
CA LEU A 174 -6.51 6.69 1.62
C LEU A 174 -6.76 6.00 2.96
N ASN A 175 -6.06 6.42 4.03
CA ASN A 175 -6.09 5.80 5.36
C ASN A 175 -5.57 4.36 5.40
N GLY A 176 -4.76 3.95 4.44
CA GLY A 176 -4.08 2.65 4.47
C GLY A 176 -3.17 2.51 5.68
N ARG A 177 -3.16 1.32 6.27
CA ARG A 177 -2.35 0.96 7.44
C ARG A 177 -1.23 0.02 7.05
N ILE A 178 -0.08 0.20 7.67
CA ILE A 178 1.04 -0.75 7.56
C ILE A 178 1.03 -1.66 8.79
N VAL A 179 1.27 -2.94 8.58
CA VAL A 179 1.19 -3.97 9.63
C VAL A 179 2.49 -4.77 9.78
N GLY A 180 3.51 -4.44 9.01
CA GLY A 180 4.81 -5.10 9.10
C GLY A 180 5.82 -4.48 8.14
N PHE A 181 7.10 -4.60 8.50
CA PHE A 181 8.22 -4.23 7.63
C PHE A 181 9.14 -5.42 7.43
N ASN A 182 9.60 -5.65 6.21
CA ASN A 182 10.50 -6.72 5.83
C ASN A 182 11.59 -6.20 4.90
N ILE A 183 12.80 -6.70 5.03
CA ILE A 183 13.84 -6.50 4.01
C ILE A 183 13.74 -7.60 2.97
N ASP A 184 13.78 -7.25 1.70
CA ASP A 184 13.88 -8.24 0.63
C ASP A 184 15.31 -8.29 0.04
N PRO A 185 16.13 -9.27 0.46
CA PRO A 185 17.49 -9.43 -0.06
C PRO A 185 17.53 -9.77 -1.55
N LYS A 186 16.45 -10.35 -2.07
CA LYS A 186 16.35 -10.74 -3.48
C LYS A 186 15.98 -9.55 -4.37
N PHE A 187 15.50 -8.46 -3.75
CA PHE A 187 15.10 -7.25 -4.46
C PHE A 187 15.91 -6.04 -3.96
N ASN A 188 17.22 -6.13 -4.10
CA ASN A 188 18.17 -5.04 -3.79
C ASN A 188 18.03 -4.47 -2.37
N MET A 189 17.85 -5.34 -1.37
CA MET A 189 17.72 -4.95 0.04
C MET A 189 16.64 -3.87 0.28
N CYS A 190 15.58 -3.86 -0.53
CA CYS A 190 14.51 -2.92 -0.34
C CYS A 190 13.72 -3.20 0.95
N LEU A 191 13.14 -2.15 1.50
CA LEU A 191 12.27 -2.22 2.67
C LEU A 191 10.82 -2.29 2.19
N ASP A 192 10.16 -3.43 2.44
CA ASP A 192 8.76 -3.64 2.10
C ASP A 192 7.88 -3.41 3.33
N GLY A 193 6.97 -2.44 3.24
CA GLY A 193 5.87 -2.27 4.18
C GLY A 193 4.66 -3.11 3.74
N LEU A 194 4.13 -3.98 4.60
CA LEU A 194 2.87 -4.67 4.30
C LEU A 194 1.70 -3.74 4.55
N LEU A 195 1.07 -3.31 3.47
CA LEU A 195 -0.13 -2.47 3.49
C LEU A 195 -1.38 -3.33 3.62
N ILE A 196 -2.31 -2.86 4.45
CA ILE A 196 -3.72 -3.24 4.45
C ILE A 196 -4.53 -1.95 4.37
N LEU A 197 -5.39 -1.85 3.38
CA LEU A 197 -6.34 -0.76 3.19
C LEU A 197 -7.75 -1.33 3.33
N ASP A 198 -8.49 -0.88 4.32
CA ASP A 198 -9.92 -1.13 4.44
C ASP A 198 -10.67 -0.11 3.58
N LEU A 199 -11.55 -0.56 2.70
CA LEU A 199 -12.31 0.32 1.83
C LEU A 199 -13.27 1.23 2.58
N PHE A 200 -13.75 0.80 3.75
CA PHE A 200 -14.63 1.63 4.59
C PHE A 200 -13.89 2.74 5.33
N ASP A 201 -12.56 2.66 5.44
CA ASP A 201 -11.73 3.72 5.99
C ASP A 201 -11.33 4.77 4.95
N VAL A 202 -11.57 4.51 3.65
CA VAL A 202 -11.23 5.45 2.57
C VAL A 202 -12.08 6.72 2.70
N PRO A 203 -11.48 7.93 2.60
CA PRO A 203 -12.23 9.17 2.68
C PRO A 203 -13.39 9.21 1.66
N MET A 204 -14.60 9.51 2.14
CA MET A 204 -15.82 9.50 1.32
C MET A 204 -15.70 10.41 0.09
N SER A 205 -15.04 11.55 0.23
CA SER A 205 -14.75 12.45 -0.89
C SER A 205 -13.97 11.78 -2.04
N THR A 206 -13.10 10.80 -1.72
CA THR A 206 -12.38 10.01 -2.73
C THR A 206 -13.34 9.05 -3.43
N ILE A 207 -14.20 8.38 -2.68
CA ILE A 207 -15.20 7.44 -3.24
C ILE A 207 -16.18 8.21 -4.14
N GLU A 208 -16.68 9.37 -3.71
CA GLU A 208 -17.56 10.23 -4.51
C GLU A 208 -16.89 10.75 -5.80
N SER A 209 -15.62 11.17 -5.70
CA SER A 209 -14.86 11.60 -6.87
C SER A 209 -14.74 10.46 -7.90
N LEU A 210 -14.47 9.27 -7.43
CA LEU A 210 -14.31 8.09 -8.28
C LEU A 210 -15.65 7.63 -8.88
N SER A 211 -16.76 7.68 -8.09
CA SER A 211 -18.12 7.41 -8.58
C SER A 211 -18.47 8.31 -9.75
N LYS A 212 -18.25 9.62 -9.61
CA LYS A 212 -18.48 10.61 -10.68
C LYS A 212 -17.66 10.32 -11.93
N GLU A 213 -16.40 9.94 -11.76
CA GLU A 213 -15.51 9.66 -12.90
C GLU A 213 -15.86 8.41 -13.69
N ILE A 214 -16.35 7.36 -13.01
CA ILE A 214 -16.81 6.14 -13.68
C ILE A 214 -18.26 6.21 -14.10
N ASN A 215 -18.96 7.29 -13.75
CA ASN A 215 -20.38 7.53 -13.99
C ASN A 215 -21.26 6.36 -13.48
N ASP A 216 -20.96 5.90 -12.25
CA ASP A 216 -21.67 4.79 -11.59
C ASP A 216 -21.82 5.10 -10.09
N ASP A 217 -22.99 5.57 -9.70
CA ASP A 217 -23.31 5.94 -8.32
C ASP A 217 -23.66 4.72 -7.44
N THR A 218 -23.75 3.53 -8.02
CA THR A 218 -24.08 2.31 -7.25
C THR A 218 -23.03 1.97 -6.19
N ILE A 219 -21.79 2.45 -6.39
CA ILE A 219 -20.72 2.32 -5.38
C ILE A 219 -21.09 3.01 -4.07
N LEU A 220 -21.77 4.17 -4.13
CA LEU A 220 -22.11 4.95 -2.94
C LEU A 220 -23.05 4.18 -2.02
N ASN A 221 -23.92 3.32 -2.59
CA ASN A 221 -24.83 2.47 -1.83
C ASN A 221 -24.08 1.52 -0.88
N ARG A 222 -22.85 1.14 -1.22
CA ARG A 222 -22.01 0.27 -0.38
C ARG A 222 -21.51 0.97 0.89
N PHE A 223 -21.40 2.29 0.85
CA PHE A 223 -20.86 3.12 1.92
C PHE A 223 -21.93 3.92 2.64
N SER A 224 -23.23 3.72 2.32
CA SER A 224 -24.34 4.34 3.04
C SER A 224 -24.49 3.72 4.43
N SER A 225 -24.88 4.54 5.39
CA SER A 225 -24.96 4.20 6.83
C SER A 225 -25.79 2.95 7.15
N ASP A 226 -26.74 2.59 6.28
CA ASP A 226 -27.63 1.44 6.47
C ASP A 226 -26.93 0.07 6.31
N ASN A 227 -25.69 0.04 5.78
CA ASN A 227 -24.93 -1.18 5.57
C ASN A 227 -23.74 -1.36 6.54
N LEU A 228 -23.59 -0.47 7.53
CA LEU A 228 -22.49 -0.51 8.51
C LEU A 228 -22.85 -1.28 9.80
N GLU A 229 -24.11 -1.77 9.93
CA GLU A 229 -24.59 -2.58 11.06
C GLU A 229 -24.87 -4.04 10.61
N VAL A 230 -23.84 -4.79 10.22
CA VAL A 230 -23.94 -6.25 10.13
C VAL A 230 -22.64 -6.89 10.59
#